data_ebca15aab2a84790448895f80f70dc64
#
_entry.id   ebca15aab2a84790448895f80f70dc64
#
_cell.length_a   1.000
_cell.length_b   1.000
_cell.length_c   1.000
_cell.angle_alpha   90.00
_cell.angle_beta   90.00
_cell.angle_gamma   90.00
#
_symmetry.space_group_name_H-M   'P 1'
#
loop_
_entity.id
_entity.type
_entity.pdbx_description
1 polymer ?
#
loop_
_entity_poly.entity_id
_entity_poly.type
_entity_poly.pdbx_seq_one_letter_code
_entity_poly.pdbx_strand_id
1 'polypeptide(L)'
;TLAYLKGSFNQSPNITVVNRGDNAAAKNPIQLSNINPQQKDYNWLTVELHRWKMLDGKMSEGLLYKPENFDSTKKYPVIFYFYERDADTRYNYRTPAPSRSTVNIPYFVSNGYLVFDPDIFYKNGEPGGGAYNSIVSAARYLSKMKWVDSTKMAIQGQSWGGYQVAW
;
A
#
# COMPACT_ATOMS: atom_id res chain seq x y z
N THR A 1 -29.04 -11.74 12.99
CA THR A 1 -28.12 -10.60 13.08
C THR A 1 -26.71 -11.05 12.73
N LEU A 2 -26.01 -10.29 11.90
CA LEU A 2 -24.61 -10.48 11.55
C LEU A 2 -23.82 -9.28 12.04
N ALA A 3 -22.70 -9.50 12.71
CA ALA A 3 -21.74 -8.48 13.07
C ALA A 3 -20.46 -8.69 12.25
N TYR A 4 -19.87 -7.60 11.76
CA TYR A 4 -18.63 -7.63 10.97
C TYR A 4 -17.83 -6.33 11.13
N LEU A 5 -16.56 -6.38 10.79
CA LEU A 5 -15.72 -5.18 10.69
C LEU A 5 -15.85 -4.58 9.30
N LYS A 6 -16.18 -3.30 9.23
CA LYS A 6 -16.23 -2.51 7.99
C LYS A 6 -15.17 -1.43 8.05
N GLY A 7 -14.28 -1.45 7.08
CA GLY A 7 -13.21 -0.46 6.93
C GLY A 7 -12.70 -0.43 5.50
N SER A 8 -11.79 0.49 5.22
CA SER A 8 -11.12 0.63 3.94
C SER A 8 -9.75 1.30 4.15
N PHE A 9 -8.96 1.51 3.10
CA PHE A 9 -7.67 2.22 3.21
C PHE A 9 -7.78 3.61 3.86
N ASN A 10 -8.93 4.28 3.74
CA ASN A 10 -9.18 5.62 4.28
C ASN A 10 -10.16 5.65 5.47
N GLN A 11 -10.59 4.50 5.94
CA GLN A 11 -11.51 4.39 7.08
C GLN A 11 -11.08 3.27 8.00
N SER A 12 -10.79 3.61 9.26
CA SER A 12 -10.50 2.64 10.31
C SER A 12 -11.62 1.60 10.42
N PRO A 13 -11.29 0.32 10.61
CA PRO A 13 -12.30 -0.73 10.74
C PRO A 13 -13.22 -0.47 11.94
N ASN A 14 -14.51 -0.41 11.69
CA ASN A 14 -15.56 -0.23 12.69
C ASN A 14 -16.48 -1.44 12.76
N ILE A 15 -16.99 -1.73 13.96
CA ILE A 15 -18.00 -2.77 14.17
C ILE A 15 -19.30 -2.31 13.52
N THR A 16 -19.82 -3.13 12.64
CA THR A 16 -21.10 -2.90 11.94
C THR A 16 -21.99 -4.11 12.13
N VAL A 17 -23.26 -3.90 12.40
CA VAL A 17 -24.27 -4.96 12.50
C VAL A 17 -25.34 -4.79 11.44
N VAL A 18 -25.87 -5.91 11.00
CA VAL A 18 -27.00 -5.95 10.07
C VAL A 18 -27.97 -7.07 10.48
N ASN A 19 -29.26 -6.78 10.48
CA ASN A 19 -30.27 -7.80 10.65
C ASN A 19 -30.54 -8.45 9.28
N ARG A 20 -30.28 -9.74 9.19
CA ARG A 20 -30.81 -10.58 8.13
C ARG A 20 -32.22 -10.96 8.55
N GLY A 21 -33.25 -10.26 8.08
CA GLY A 21 -34.64 -10.74 8.09
C GLY A 21 -34.77 -11.92 7.10
N ASP A 22 -35.88 -12.63 7.18
CA ASP A 22 -36.16 -13.83 6.37
C ASP A 22 -36.13 -13.60 4.84
N ASN A 23 -36.09 -12.37 4.40
CA ASN A 23 -35.84 -11.94 3.01
C ASN A 23 -34.45 -11.33 2.87
N ALA A 24 -33.56 -12.00 2.20
CA ALA A 24 -32.14 -11.87 2.00
C ALA A 24 -31.54 -10.47 1.66
N ALA A 25 -32.26 -9.39 1.73
CA ALA A 25 -31.73 -8.04 1.59
C ALA A 25 -31.29 -7.52 2.95
N ALA A 26 -29.98 -7.42 3.15
CA ALA A 26 -29.39 -6.76 4.31
C ALA A 26 -29.89 -5.29 4.39
N LYS A 27 -30.87 -5.03 5.25
CA LYS A 27 -31.45 -3.70 5.42
C LYS A 27 -30.63 -2.91 6.44
N ASN A 28 -30.10 -1.81 5.98
CA ASN A 28 -29.49 -0.74 6.76
C ASN A 28 -28.45 -1.19 7.82
N PRO A 29 -27.18 -1.40 7.42
CA PRO A 29 -26.11 -1.66 8.37
C PRO A 29 -26.02 -0.53 9.40
N ILE A 30 -25.90 -0.87 10.68
CA ILE A 30 -25.74 0.07 11.79
C ILE A 30 -24.31 -0.04 12.29
N GLN A 31 -23.56 1.07 12.23
CA GLN A 31 -22.23 1.15 12.81
C GLN A 31 -22.35 1.32 14.32
N LEU A 32 -21.69 0.43 15.08
CA LEU A 32 -21.71 0.42 16.54
C LEU A 32 -20.48 1.05 17.18
N SER A 33 -19.38 1.17 16.45
CA SER A 33 -18.15 1.80 16.95
C SER A 33 -17.74 2.98 16.07
N ASN A 34 -16.92 3.88 16.65
CA ASN A 34 -16.30 4.98 15.93
C ASN A 34 -14.82 5.05 16.34
N ILE A 35 -13.99 4.26 15.65
CA ILE A 35 -12.57 4.13 15.94
C ILE A 35 -11.79 5.15 15.11
N ASN A 36 -10.82 5.83 15.73
CA ASN A 36 -9.99 6.87 15.14
C ASN A 36 -10.79 8.03 14.51
N PRO A 37 -11.77 8.63 15.20
CA PRO A 37 -12.58 9.72 14.64
C PRO A 37 -11.76 10.96 14.30
N GLN A 38 -10.58 11.12 14.92
CA GLN A 38 -9.63 12.21 14.68
C GLN A 38 -8.89 12.08 13.34
N GLN A 39 -8.98 10.95 12.64
CA GLN A 39 -8.30 10.74 11.36
C GLN A 39 -8.62 11.83 10.34
N LYS A 40 -9.86 12.33 10.34
CA LYS A 40 -10.32 13.43 9.47
C LYS A 40 -9.55 14.75 9.64
N ASP A 41 -8.85 14.92 10.76
CA ASP A 41 -8.11 16.14 11.09
C ASP A 41 -6.66 16.08 10.55
N TYR A 42 -6.28 14.97 9.90
CA TYR A 42 -4.95 14.74 9.34
C TYR A 42 -5.00 14.52 7.84
N ASN A 43 -3.93 14.94 7.16
CA ASN A 43 -3.71 14.58 5.76
C ASN A 43 -3.46 13.07 5.68
N TRP A 44 -4.39 12.36 5.05
CA TRP A 44 -4.34 10.90 4.95
C TRP A 44 -3.68 10.47 3.63
N LEU A 45 -3.90 9.25 3.24
CA LEU A 45 -3.35 8.66 2.04
C LEU A 45 -4.44 8.22 1.05
N THR A 46 -4.06 8.16 -0.21
CA THR A 46 -4.78 7.42 -1.25
C THR A 46 -3.94 6.24 -1.71
N VAL A 47 -4.55 5.23 -2.31
CA VAL A 47 -3.86 4.04 -2.82
C VAL A 47 -4.30 3.74 -4.24
N GLU A 48 -3.33 3.52 -5.12
CA GLU A 48 -3.54 3.18 -6.52
C GLU A 48 -2.86 1.85 -6.85
N LEU A 49 -3.54 1.00 -7.61
CA LEU A 49 -2.94 -0.19 -8.20
C LEU A 49 -2.27 0.17 -9.50
N HIS A 50 -0.97 -0.04 -9.58
CA HIS A 50 -0.17 0.14 -10.77
C HIS A 50 0.22 -1.20 -11.39
N ARG A 51 0.35 -1.23 -12.73
CA ARG A 51 0.81 -2.39 -13.47
C ARG A 51 1.88 -1.99 -14.47
N TRP A 52 2.94 -2.78 -14.56
CA TRP A 52 4.05 -2.51 -15.49
C TRP A 52 4.66 -3.81 -16.01
N LYS A 53 5.49 -3.69 -17.03
CA LYS A 53 6.24 -4.80 -17.59
C LYS A 53 7.61 -4.88 -16.91
N MET A 54 7.94 -6.04 -16.32
CA MET A 54 9.23 -6.31 -15.71
C MET A 54 10.35 -6.48 -16.75
N LEU A 55 11.60 -6.59 -16.30
CA LEU A 55 12.76 -6.73 -17.16
C LEU A 55 12.73 -8.04 -17.97
N ASP A 56 12.12 -9.09 -17.42
CA ASP A 56 11.93 -10.38 -18.10
C ASP A 56 10.72 -10.41 -19.04
N GLY A 57 10.02 -9.29 -19.17
CA GLY A 57 8.87 -9.13 -20.07
C GLY A 57 7.52 -9.53 -19.48
N LYS A 58 7.45 -10.07 -18.27
CA LYS A 58 6.20 -10.40 -17.60
C LYS A 58 5.55 -9.16 -16.99
N MET A 59 4.24 -9.24 -16.77
CA MET A 59 3.51 -8.19 -16.06
C MET A 59 3.69 -8.35 -14.56
N SER A 60 3.87 -7.23 -13.88
CA SER A 60 3.84 -7.11 -12.43
C SER A 60 2.84 -6.04 -12.03
N GLU A 61 2.50 -6.02 -10.74
CA GLU A 61 1.64 -5.01 -10.16
C GLU A 61 2.12 -4.61 -8.75
N GLY A 62 1.57 -3.54 -8.22
CA GLY A 62 1.93 -3.04 -6.89
C GLY A 62 1.07 -1.85 -6.50
N LEU A 63 1.13 -1.49 -5.22
CA LEU A 63 0.35 -0.42 -4.63
C LEU A 63 1.18 0.85 -4.48
N LEU A 64 0.68 1.93 -5.05
CA LEU A 64 1.24 3.27 -4.86
C LEU A 64 0.40 4.03 -3.84
N TYR A 65 1.01 4.38 -2.72
CA TYR A 65 0.43 5.23 -1.69
C TYR A 65 0.88 6.67 -1.90
N LYS A 66 -0.08 7.57 -1.99
CA LYS A 66 0.12 9.02 -2.21
C LYS A 66 -0.57 9.82 -1.10
N PRO A 67 -0.07 11.01 -0.74
CA PRO A 67 -0.80 11.90 0.16
C PRO A 67 -2.17 12.27 -0.43
N GLU A 68 -3.16 12.46 0.42
CA GLU A 68 -4.53 12.83 0.01
C GLU A 68 -4.54 14.17 -0.76
N ASN A 69 -3.66 15.10 -0.36
CA ASN A 69 -3.45 16.39 -1.03
C ASN A 69 -2.37 16.33 -2.13
N PHE A 70 -2.23 15.19 -2.80
CA PHE A 70 -1.25 15.00 -3.86
C PHE A 70 -1.36 16.06 -4.96
N ASP A 71 -0.23 16.66 -5.32
CA ASP A 71 -0.10 17.68 -6.36
C ASP A 71 0.85 17.18 -7.46
N SER A 72 0.31 16.84 -8.61
CA SER A 72 1.07 16.30 -9.75
C SER A 72 2.08 17.27 -10.37
N THR A 73 2.09 18.54 -9.96
CA THR A 73 3.08 19.54 -10.40
C THR A 73 4.36 19.51 -9.57
N LYS A 74 4.34 18.87 -8.39
CA LYS A 74 5.48 18.70 -7.49
C LYS A 74 6.21 17.39 -7.77
N LYS A 75 7.45 17.30 -7.27
CA LYS A 75 8.22 16.07 -7.28
C LYS A 75 8.29 15.48 -5.86
N TYR A 76 8.09 14.18 -5.78
CA TYR A 76 8.07 13.44 -4.53
C TYR A 76 9.17 12.38 -4.47
N PRO A 77 9.86 12.24 -3.34
CA PRO A 77 10.73 11.11 -3.08
C PRO A 77 9.89 9.83 -2.95
N VAL A 78 10.47 8.67 -3.28
CA VAL A 78 9.79 7.38 -3.25
C VAL A 78 10.52 6.41 -2.33
N ILE A 79 9.78 5.75 -1.46
CA ILE A 79 10.25 4.60 -0.68
C ILE A 79 9.60 3.35 -1.26
N PHE A 80 10.41 2.40 -1.74
CA PHE A 80 9.97 1.07 -2.09
C PHE A 80 10.01 0.21 -0.83
N TYR A 81 8.84 -0.22 -0.37
CA TYR A 81 8.69 -1.16 0.73
C TYR A 81 8.09 -2.44 0.18
N PHE A 82 8.67 -3.58 0.50
CA PHE A 82 8.22 -4.84 -0.09
C PHE A 82 8.57 -6.05 0.79
N TYR A 83 7.78 -7.09 0.63
CA TYR A 83 7.98 -8.38 1.27
C TYR A 83 7.76 -9.53 0.26
N GLU A 84 6.54 -9.73 -0.19
CA GLU A 84 6.16 -10.69 -1.24
C GLU A 84 5.12 -10.09 -2.18
N ARG A 85 3.83 -10.44 -2.01
CA ARG A 85 2.73 -9.96 -2.86
C ARG A 85 1.66 -9.34 -1.98
N ASP A 86 1.46 -8.08 -2.13
CA ASP A 86 0.57 -7.27 -1.31
C ASP A 86 -0.48 -6.47 -2.13
N ALA A 87 -0.50 -6.64 -3.46
CA ALA A 87 -1.42 -5.91 -4.33
C ALA A 87 -2.90 -6.13 -4.03
N ASP A 88 -3.28 -7.31 -3.48
CA ASP A 88 -4.62 -7.65 -3.04
C ASP A 88 -5.02 -6.93 -1.73
N THR A 89 -4.05 -6.39 -0.99
CA THR A 89 -4.28 -5.64 0.26
C THR A 89 -4.67 -4.17 0.04
N ARG A 90 -4.95 -3.76 -1.19
CA ARG A 90 -5.25 -2.38 -1.59
C ARG A 90 -6.28 -1.68 -0.69
N TYR A 91 -7.26 -2.40 -0.20
CA TYR A 91 -8.34 -1.84 0.61
C TYR A 91 -8.11 -1.94 2.12
N ASN A 92 -6.97 -2.51 2.53
CA ASN A 92 -6.65 -2.67 3.94
C ASN A 92 -6.30 -1.32 4.57
N TYR A 93 -6.82 -1.10 5.77
CA TYR A 93 -6.45 0.04 6.59
C TYR A 93 -5.00 -0.10 7.05
N ARG A 94 -4.19 0.91 6.79
CA ARG A 94 -2.81 0.99 7.28
C ARG A 94 -2.79 1.80 8.56
N THR A 95 -2.61 1.13 9.69
CA THR A 95 -2.57 1.79 11.00
C THR A 95 -1.35 2.73 11.10
N PRO A 96 -1.52 4.00 11.48
CA PRO A 96 -0.43 4.96 11.61
C PRO A 96 0.33 4.77 12.94
N ALA A 97 0.81 3.56 13.19
CA ALA A 97 1.53 3.20 14.39
C ALA A 97 3.02 3.02 14.12
N PRO A 98 3.90 3.43 15.06
CA PRO A 98 5.32 3.14 14.96
C PRO A 98 5.56 1.63 14.85
N SER A 99 6.50 1.23 13.99
CA SER A 99 6.92 -0.15 13.84
C SER A 99 8.44 -0.23 13.93
N ARG A 100 8.95 -1.32 14.53
CA ARG A 100 10.38 -1.59 14.60
C ARG A 100 10.94 -2.17 13.29
N SER A 101 10.08 -2.65 12.42
CA SER A 101 10.49 -3.48 11.28
C SER A 101 9.87 -3.08 9.94
N THR A 102 8.72 -2.41 9.94
CA THR A 102 7.99 -2.06 8.72
C THR A 102 7.91 -0.55 8.53
N VAL A 103 7.82 -0.11 7.28
CA VAL A 103 7.57 1.31 6.97
C VAL A 103 6.19 1.69 7.50
N ASN A 104 6.13 2.77 8.28
CA ASN A 104 4.86 3.40 8.63
C ASN A 104 4.36 4.20 7.43
N ILE A 105 3.63 3.53 6.54
CA ILE A 105 3.15 4.11 5.28
C ILE A 105 2.39 5.43 5.51
N PRO A 106 1.38 5.51 6.41
CA PRO A 106 0.68 6.78 6.64
C PRO A 106 1.60 7.91 7.09
N TYR A 107 2.59 7.62 7.94
CA TYR A 107 3.54 8.63 8.40
C TYR A 107 4.36 9.21 7.27
N PHE A 108 5.00 8.37 6.46
CA PHE A 108 5.83 8.86 5.35
C PHE A 108 5.01 9.58 4.30
N VAL A 109 3.84 9.06 3.96
CA VAL A 109 2.96 9.67 2.96
C VAL A 109 2.45 11.03 3.43
N SER A 110 2.03 11.18 4.70
CA SER A 110 1.60 12.46 5.25
C SER A 110 2.74 13.49 5.33
N ASN A 111 3.98 13.04 5.32
CA ASN A 111 5.19 13.88 5.28
C ASN A 111 5.74 14.11 3.86
N GLY A 112 4.94 13.88 2.83
CA GLY A 112 5.29 14.22 1.46
C GLY A 112 6.18 13.21 0.73
N TYR A 113 6.21 11.96 1.18
CA TYR A 113 6.79 10.85 0.44
C TYR A 113 5.71 10.08 -0.33
N LEU A 114 6.12 9.41 -1.38
CA LEU A 114 5.36 8.29 -1.95
C LEU A 114 5.90 7.00 -1.36
N VAL A 115 5.02 6.04 -1.09
CA VAL A 115 5.43 4.68 -0.75
C VAL A 115 4.91 3.77 -1.85
N PHE A 116 5.79 2.95 -2.41
CA PHE A 116 5.44 1.98 -3.43
C PHE A 116 5.72 0.56 -2.92
N ASP A 117 4.70 -0.27 -2.95
CA ASP A 117 4.71 -1.66 -2.49
C ASP A 117 4.50 -2.57 -3.71
N PRO A 118 5.59 -2.93 -4.43
CA PRO A 118 5.51 -3.77 -5.62
C PRO A 118 5.45 -5.25 -5.23
N ASP A 119 4.63 -6.02 -5.93
CA ASP A 119 4.65 -7.47 -5.84
C ASP A 119 6.00 -8.03 -6.30
N ILE A 120 6.52 -8.96 -5.52
CA ILE A 120 7.77 -9.64 -5.80
C ILE A 120 7.48 -11.02 -6.42
N PHE A 121 8.05 -11.25 -7.60
CA PHE A 121 7.93 -12.52 -8.31
C PHE A 121 9.29 -13.18 -8.45
N TYR A 122 9.43 -14.41 -7.96
CA TYR A 122 10.66 -15.17 -8.06
C TYR A 122 10.39 -16.65 -8.34
N LYS A 123 11.41 -17.34 -8.83
CA LYS A 123 11.44 -18.80 -8.93
C LYS A 123 12.00 -19.40 -7.64
N ASN A 124 11.53 -20.57 -7.27
CA ASN A 124 12.13 -21.34 -6.17
C ASN A 124 13.63 -21.52 -6.43
N GLY A 125 14.45 -21.18 -5.42
CA GLY A 125 15.91 -21.20 -5.51
C GLY A 125 16.58 -19.92 -6.03
N GLU A 126 15.82 -18.96 -6.59
CA GLU A 126 16.36 -17.72 -7.16
C GLU A 126 15.60 -16.45 -6.65
N PRO A 127 15.42 -16.30 -5.33
CA PRO A 127 14.59 -15.21 -4.81
C PRO A 127 15.20 -13.83 -5.02
N GLY A 128 16.53 -13.70 -4.90
CA GLY A 128 17.21 -12.42 -5.07
C GLY A 128 17.11 -11.88 -6.49
N GLY A 129 17.34 -12.72 -7.51
CA GLY A 129 17.18 -12.35 -8.90
C GLY A 129 15.75 -11.93 -9.25
N GLY A 130 14.75 -12.60 -8.66
CA GLY A 130 13.34 -12.24 -8.79
C GLY A 130 13.03 -10.90 -8.17
N ALA A 131 13.54 -10.63 -6.96
CA ALA A 131 13.38 -9.34 -6.29
C ALA A 131 14.02 -8.21 -7.12
N TYR A 132 15.25 -8.40 -7.58
CA TYR A 132 15.92 -7.43 -8.46
C TYR A 132 15.07 -7.11 -9.71
N ASN A 133 14.57 -8.13 -10.41
CA ASN A 133 13.72 -7.96 -11.58
C ASN A 133 12.45 -7.14 -11.26
N SER A 134 11.78 -7.45 -10.15
CA SER A 134 10.56 -6.76 -9.71
C SER A 134 10.85 -5.30 -9.33
N ILE A 135 11.83 -5.06 -8.45
CA ILE A 135 12.11 -3.73 -7.88
C ILE A 135 12.73 -2.79 -8.92
N VAL A 136 13.74 -3.24 -9.67
CA VAL A 136 14.40 -2.38 -10.66
C VAL A 136 13.45 -2.00 -11.78
N SER A 137 12.59 -2.93 -12.23
CA SER A 137 11.57 -2.61 -13.23
C SER A 137 10.53 -1.62 -12.69
N ALA A 138 10.13 -1.77 -11.44
CA ALA A 138 9.23 -0.84 -10.75
C ALA A 138 9.83 0.57 -10.65
N ALA A 139 11.10 0.68 -10.25
CA ALA A 139 11.81 1.96 -10.19
C ALA A 139 11.91 2.63 -11.56
N ARG A 140 12.25 1.87 -12.62
CA ARG A 140 12.25 2.36 -14.01
C ARG A 140 10.87 2.78 -14.50
N TYR A 141 9.82 2.10 -14.05
CA TYR A 141 8.44 2.47 -14.36
C TYR A 141 8.06 3.80 -13.70
N LEU A 142 8.27 3.93 -12.39
CA LEU A 142 7.93 5.14 -11.64
C LEU A 142 8.78 6.34 -12.05
N SER A 143 10.06 6.16 -12.40
CA SER A 143 10.95 7.25 -12.82
C SER A 143 10.49 7.99 -14.08
N LYS A 144 9.59 7.42 -14.86
CA LYS A 144 8.98 8.06 -16.04
C LYS A 144 7.88 9.05 -15.67
N MET A 145 7.40 9.03 -14.43
CA MET A 145 6.33 9.91 -13.98
C MET A 145 6.88 11.27 -13.59
N LYS A 146 6.30 12.35 -14.11
CA LYS A 146 6.79 13.71 -13.93
C LYS A 146 6.86 14.16 -12.47
N TRP A 147 5.99 13.60 -11.64
CA TRP A 147 5.87 13.89 -10.21
C TRP A 147 6.75 12.99 -9.33
N VAL A 148 7.55 12.10 -9.90
CA VAL A 148 8.54 11.31 -9.16
C VAL A 148 9.91 12.00 -9.20
N ASP A 149 10.54 12.17 -8.05
CA ASP A 149 11.93 12.55 -7.95
C ASP A 149 12.80 11.29 -8.07
N SER A 150 13.20 10.97 -9.29
CA SER A 150 14.02 9.77 -9.57
C SER A 150 15.41 9.81 -8.95
N THR A 151 15.86 10.96 -8.41
CA THR A 151 17.12 11.07 -7.66
C THR A 151 16.97 10.78 -6.18
N LYS A 152 15.74 10.62 -5.69
CA LYS A 152 15.39 10.38 -4.29
C LYS A 152 14.52 9.14 -4.15
N MET A 153 15.08 8.00 -4.51
CA MET A 153 14.47 6.69 -4.36
C MET A 153 15.21 5.88 -3.30
N ALA A 154 14.47 5.28 -2.38
CA ALA A 154 15.00 4.41 -1.34
C ALA A 154 14.29 3.07 -1.35
N ILE A 155 14.96 2.03 -0.86
CA ILE A 155 14.40 0.69 -0.68
C ILE A 155 14.45 0.31 0.80
N GLN A 156 13.42 -0.36 1.28
CA GLN A 156 13.34 -0.88 2.64
C GLN A 156 12.57 -2.21 2.63
N GLY A 157 13.09 -3.17 3.34
CA GLY A 157 12.46 -4.47 3.56
C GLY A 157 12.81 -5.01 4.94
N GLN A 158 11.95 -5.87 5.47
CA GLN A 158 12.11 -6.52 6.76
C GLN A 158 12.17 -8.02 6.55
N SER A 159 12.97 -8.75 7.37
CA SER A 159 13.06 -10.22 7.29
C SER A 159 13.40 -10.68 5.88
N TRP A 160 12.48 -11.38 5.23
CA TRP A 160 12.60 -11.79 3.83
C TRP A 160 12.82 -10.61 2.86
N GLY A 161 12.07 -9.52 3.05
CA GLY A 161 12.30 -8.28 2.31
C GLY A 161 13.67 -7.67 2.60
N GLY A 162 14.19 -7.80 3.83
CA GLY A 162 15.55 -7.38 4.19
C GLY A 162 16.64 -8.16 3.44
N TYR A 163 16.48 -9.47 3.28
CA TYR A 163 17.34 -10.26 2.41
C TYR A 163 17.32 -9.75 0.96
N GLN A 164 16.13 -9.46 0.43
CA GLN A 164 15.95 -8.97 -0.94
C GLN A 164 16.58 -7.58 -1.15
N VAL A 165 16.57 -6.72 -0.12
CA VAL A 165 17.24 -5.41 -0.15
C VAL A 165 18.77 -5.55 -0.17
N ALA A 166 19.31 -6.54 0.51
CA ALA A 166 20.75 -6.75 0.65
C ALA A 166 21.38 -7.50 -0.55
N TRP A 167 20.56 -8.15 -1.35
CA TRP A 167 21.00 -8.89 -2.53
C TRP A 167 21.32 -7.97 -3.69
#